data_99e69987563a7c0f21566c64dba6e510
#
_entry.id   99e69987563a7c0f21566c64dba6e510
#
_cell.length_a   1.000
_cell.length_b   1.000
_cell.length_c   1.000
_cell.angle_alpha   90.00
_cell.angle_beta   90.00
_cell.angle_gamma   90.00
#
_symmetry.space_group_name_H-M   'P 1'
#
loop_
_entity.id
_entity.type
_entity.pdbx_description
1 polymer ?
#
loop_
_entity_poly.entity_id
_entity_poly.type
_entity_poly.pdbx_seq_one_letter_code
_entity_poly.pdbx_strand_id
1 'polypeptide(L)'
;MKIGIIGLGTVGEGVLKVLTKEKHSIFEKSQADIEVKYACDLNITRDFSFEFDKSILTDNYKKILEDSEIKLVVELIGGETLAKDIIIQAFKSKKSVVTANKALIAKHGVELFQIAKENGVSFLFEAAVGGGIPIVTPLMESLVANTVTEIKGIMNGTSNYILTKMKEENLSFEEALSIASAKGYAEADPTYDVDGIDAGHKINILASLAYGGSIKFKDMQISGIREINTLDIFSANQLNSTIKLIASSKLISEDSAQISVEPVIISNNEILAKVDDVYNAIETIGSYTGRTLFYGKGAGMDPTASAVVADIVKIATRNHIESDYFFNSTKIINII
;
A
#
# COMPACT_ATOMS: atom_id res chain seq x y z
N MET A 1 -5.68 -9.35 22.70
CA MET A 1 -6.54 -9.70 21.54
C MET A 1 -5.90 -10.85 20.77
N LYS A 2 -6.65 -11.95 20.50
CA LYS A 2 -6.14 -13.04 19.67
C LYS A 2 -6.38 -12.77 18.21
N ILE A 3 -5.36 -13.01 17.37
CA ILE A 3 -5.38 -12.79 15.93
C ILE A 3 -4.96 -14.03 15.16
N GLY A 4 -5.35 -14.10 13.89
CA GLY A 4 -4.88 -15.10 12.93
C GLY A 4 -4.24 -14.44 11.72
N ILE A 5 -3.09 -14.93 11.29
CA ILE A 5 -2.39 -14.48 10.09
C ILE A 5 -2.61 -15.50 8.98
N ILE A 6 -3.03 -15.06 7.79
CA ILE A 6 -3.23 -15.90 6.61
C ILE A 6 -2.29 -15.41 5.50
N GLY A 7 -1.33 -16.23 5.13
CA GLY A 7 -0.21 -15.92 4.24
C GLY A 7 1.04 -15.57 5.03
N LEU A 8 2.06 -16.44 4.97
CA LEU A 8 3.37 -16.24 5.58
C LEU A 8 4.46 -15.99 4.52
N GLY A 9 4.10 -15.41 3.38
CA GLY A 9 5.08 -14.90 2.43
C GLY A 9 5.97 -13.80 3.06
N THR A 10 6.66 -13.03 2.24
CA THR A 10 7.60 -11.99 2.71
C THR A 10 6.98 -11.07 3.77
N VAL A 11 5.79 -10.54 3.52
CA VAL A 11 5.14 -9.60 4.45
C VAL A 11 4.62 -10.32 5.70
N GLY A 12 3.96 -11.47 5.53
CA GLY A 12 3.39 -12.21 6.66
C GLY A 12 4.44 -12.74 7.65
N GLU A 13 5.58 -13.21 7.14
CA GLU A 13 6.72 -13.56 7.99
C GLU A 13 7.27 -12.33 8.73
N GLY A 14 7.36 -11.18 8.04
CA GLY A 14 7.75 -9.92 8.66
C GLY A 14 6.79 -9.49 9.78
N VAL A 15 5.47 -9.62 9.58
CA VAL A 15 4.46 -9.32 10.60
C VAL A 15 4.61 -10.23 11.82
N LEU A 16 4.73 -11.54 11.58
CA LEU A 16 4.94 -12.51 12.66
C LEU A 16 6.24 -12.22 13.43
N LYS A 17 7.32 -11.88 12.72
CA LYS A 17 8.61 -11.47 13.30
C LYS A 17 8.47 -10.25 14.20
N VAL A 18 7.81 -9.19 13.72
CA VAL A 18 7.62 -7.95 14.49
C VAL A 18 6.77 -8.22 15.73
N LEU A 19 5.63 -8.91 15.59
CA LEU A 19 4.75 -9.23 16.73
C LEU A 19 5.41 -10.13 17.75
N THR A 20 6.38 -10.98 17.35
CA THR A 20 7.14 -11.83 18.27
C THR A 20 8.24 -11.05 18.97
N LYS A 21 9.08 -10.33 18.21
CA LYS A 21 10.28 -9.66 18.75
C LYS A 21 9.95 -8.39 19.52
N GLU A 22 8.98 -7.62 19.04
CA GLU A 22 8.62 -6.31 19.59
C GLU A 22 7.39 -6.36 20.52
N LYS A 23 6.94 -7.55 20.91
CA LYS A 23 5.74 -7.75 21.74
C LYS A 23 5.70 -6.83 22.96
N HIS A 24 6.80 -6.78 23.71
CA HIS A 24 6.91 -5.95 24.93
C HIS A 24 6.86 -4.46 24.59
N SER A 25 7.63 -4.01 23.61
CA SER A 25 7.66 -2.61 23.17
C SER A 25 6.29 -2.14 22.64
N ILE A 26 5.58 -3.01 21.88
CA ILE A 26 4.22 -2.74 21.39
C ILE A 26 3.28 -2.56 22.59
N PHE A 27 3.32 -3.48 23.56
CA PHE A 27 2.47 -3.40 24.75
C PHE A 27 2.75 -2.14 25.56
N GLU A 28 4.01 -1.80 25.84
CA GLU A 28 4.37 -0.60 26.59
C GLU A 28 3.85 0.69 25.96
N LYS A 29 3.94 0.79 24.62
CA LYS A 29 3.53 1.99 23.89
C LYS A 29 2.03 2.11 23.67
N SER A 30 1.33 0.99 23.50
CA SER A 30 -0.07 0.98 23.05
C SER A 30 -1.04 0.39 24.07
N GLN A 31 -0.56 -0.33 25.09
CA GLN A 31 -1.34 -1.15 26.01
C GLN A 31 -2.12 -2.27 25.26
N ALA A 32 -1.75 -2.57 24.03
CA ALA A 32 -2.36 -3.63 23.23
C ALA A 32 -1.69 -4.98 23.53
N ASP A 33 -2.39 -5.88 24.20
CA ASP A 33 -1.96 -7.27 24.35
C ASP A 33 -2.43 -8.09 23.15
N ILE A 34 -1.50 -8.39 22.25
CA ILE A 34 -1.74 -9.08 20.98
C ILE A 34 -1.09 -10.45 21.02
N GLU A 35 -1.88 -11.49 20.72
CA GLU A 35 -1.46 -12.89 20.65
C GLU A 35 -1.75 -13.43 19.24
N VAL A 36 -0.73 -13.93 18.54
CA VAL A 36 -0.91 -14.68 17.29
C VAL A 36 -1.30 -16.10 17.68
N LYS A 37 -2.58 -16.46 17.53
CA LYS A 37 -3.09 -17.79 17.86
C LYS A 37 -2.81 -18.79 16.75
N TYR A 38 -2.97 -18.37 15.49
CA TYR A 38 -2.65 -19.17 14.31
C TYR A 38 -1.95 -18.32 13.25
N ALA A 39 -1.00 -18.96 12.57
CA ALA A 39 -0.32 -18.44 11.40
C ALA A 39 -0.42 -19.48 10.27
N CYS A 40 -1.16 -19.13 9.20
CA CYS A 40 -1.55 -20.06 8.15
C CYS A 40 -0.73 -19.81 6.88
N ASP A 41 -0.18 -20.88 6.33
CA ASP A 41 0.43 -20.89 4.98
C ASP A 41 0.30 -22.29 4.40
N LEU A 42 0.39 -22.40 3.08
CA LEU A 42 0.41 -23.71 2.39
C LEU A 42 1.72 -24.48 2.65
N ASN A 43 2.83 -23.78 2.87
CA ASN A 43 4.13 -24.39 3.15
C ASN A 43 4.61 -24.04 4.57
N ILE A 44 4.05 -24.76 5.55
CA ILE A 44 4.38 -24.59 6.98
C ILE A 44 5.69 -25.27 7.39
N THR A 45 6.29 -26.08 6.50
CA THR A 45 7.53 -26.83 6.78
C THR A 45 8.79 -26.11 6.30
N ARG A 46 8.64 -24.95 5.64
CA ARG A 46 9.76 -24.15 5.18
C ARG A 46 10.58 -23.57 6.33
N ASP A 47 11.79 -23.16 6.02
CA ASP A 47 12.61 -22.41 6.96
C ASP A 47 12.10 -20.96 7.08
N PHE A 48 12.12 -20.46 8.29
CA PHE A 48 11.78 -19.06 8.63
C PHE A 48 13.05 -18.32 9.04
N SER A 49 13.09 -17.02 8.79
CA SER A 49 14.28 -16.19 9.08
C SER A 49 14.50 -15.90 10.57
N PHE A 50 13.60 -16.35 11.45
CA PHE A 50 13.67 -16.16 12.90
C PHE A 50 12.99 -17.31 13.66
N GLU A 51 13.34 -17.45 14.94
CA GLU A 51 12.75 -18.48 15.81
C GLU A 51 11.45 -17.99 16.46
N PHE A 52 10.44 -18.87 16.48
CA PHE A 52 9.15 -18.67 17.15
C PHE A 52 8.52 -20.01 17.46
N ASP A 53 7.45 -20.02 18.25
CA ASP A 53 6.70 -21.24 18.56
C ASP A 53 5.94 -21.74 17.32
N LYS A 54 6.44 -22.83 16.72
CA LYS A 54 5.85 -23.43 15.51
C LYS A 54 4.51 -24.13 15.75
N SER A 55 4.06 -24.28 16.98
CA SER A 55 2.75 -24.86 17.29
C SER A 55 1.56 -24.04 16.78
N ILE A 56 1.79 -22.75 16.49
CA ILE A 56 0.79 -21.85 15.92
C ILE A 56 0.58 -22.05 14.42
N LEU A 57 1.48 -22.80 13.74
CA LEU A 57 1.40 -23.00 12.30
C LEU A 57 0.24 -23.92 11.91
N THR A 58 -0.43 -23.58 10.82
CA THR A 58 -1.49 -24.39 10.22
C THR A 58 -1.51 -24.19 8.70
N ASP A 59 -1.88 -25.21 7.95
CA ASP A 59 -2.15 -25.16 6.50
C ASP A 59 -3.64 -24.90 6.17
N ASN A 60 -4.48 -24.76 7.20
CA ASN A 60 -5.91 -24.62 7.05
C ASN A 60 -6.41 -23.28 7.61
N TYR A 61 -6.65 -22.30 6.72
CA TYR A 61 -7.14 -20.97 7.09
C TYR A 61 -8.55 -21.01 7.73
N LYS A 62 -9.35 -22.06 7.49
CA LYS A 62 -10.68 -22.19 8.08
C LYS A 62 -10.62 -22.27 9.61
N LYS A 63 -9.55 -22.84 10.17
CA LYS A 63 -9.34 -22.83 11.63
C LYS A 63 -9.35 -21.40 12.19
N ILE A 64 -8.78 -20.45 11.46
CA ILE A 64 -8.76 -19.04 11.84
C ILE A 64 -10.15 -18.43 11.76
N LEU A 65 -10.90 -18.73 10.69
CA LEU A 65 -12.22 -18.16 10.46
C LEU A 65 -13.27 -18.71 11.43
N GLU A 66 -13.17 -19.98 11.80
CA GLU A 66 -14.13 -20.70 12.66
C GLU A 66 -13.86 -20.50 14.16
N ASP A 67 -12.65 -20.15 14.56
CA ASP A 67 -12.28 -19.98 15.96
C ASP A 67 -12.87 -18.67 16.54
N SER A 68 -13.80 -18.79 17.48
CA SER A 68 -14.51 -17.65 18.10
C SER A 68 -13.62 -16.74 18.97
N GLU A 69 -12.45 -17.22 19.41
CA GLU A 69 -11.50 -16.41 20.18
C GLU A 69 -10.74 -15.43 19.31
N ILE A 70 -10.58 -15.71 18.00
CA ILE A 70 -9.92 -14.82 17.07
C ILE A 70 -10.85 -13.66 16.72
N LYS A 71 -10.36 -12.43 16.92
CA LYS A 71 -11.11 -11.20 16.69
C LYS A 71 -10.64 -10.44 15.44
N LEU A 72 -9.44 -10.75 14.97
CA LEU A 72 -8.81 -10.09 13.84
C LEU A 72 -8.13 -11.12 12.93
N VAL A 73 -8.39 -11.01 11.63
CA VAL A 73 -7.70 -11.74 10.57
C VAL A 73 -6.75 -10.78 9.83
N VAL A 74 -5.50 -11.20 9.68
CA VAL A 74 -4.49 -10.49 8.89
C VAL A 74 -4.33 -11.26 7.58
N GLU A 75 -4.86 -10.71 6.47
CA GLU A 75 -4.85 -11.32 5.14
C GLU A 75 -3.63 -10.82 4.35
N LEU A 76 -2.72 -11.72 3.99
CA LEU A 76 -1.46 -11.43 3.31
C LEU A 76 -1.11 -12.48 2.23
N ILE A 77 -2.13 -13.16 1.66
CA ILE A 77 -1.89 -14.17 0.63
C ILE A 77 -1.72 -13.58 -0.77
N GLY A 78 -2.19 -12.35 -0.98
CA GLY A 78 -2.23 -11.75 -2.31
C GLY A 78 -3.28 -12.38 -3.25
N GLY A 79 -3.27 -11.93 -4.50
CA GLY A 79 -4.31 -12.31 -5.45
C GLY A 79 -5.67 -11.68 -5.15
N GLU A 80 -6.70 -11.99 -5.93
CA GLU A 80 -7.99 -11.31 -5.80
C GLU A 80 -9.10 -12.25 -5.29
N THR A 81 -9.25 -13.41 -5.92
CA THR A 81 -10.43 -14.26 -5.68
C THR A 81 -10.46 -14.87 -4.29
N LEU A 82 -9.42 -15.64 -3.92
CA LEU A 82 -9.37 -16.30 -2.62
C LEU A 82 -9.26 -15.29 -1.47
N ALA A 83 -8.46 -14.23 -1.64
CA ALA A 83 -8.32 -13.18 -0.63
C ALA A 83 -9.67 -12.50 -0.35
N LYS A 84 -10.42 -12.15 -1.39
CA LYS A 84 -11.77 -11.58 -1.27
C LYS A 84 -12.71 -12.51 -0.49
N ASP A 85 -12.72 -13.78 -0.85
CA ASP A 85 -13.59 -14.78 -0.20
C ASP A 85 -13.27 -14.94 1.30
N ILE A 86 -11.98 -14.98 1.64
CA ILE A 86 -11.52 -15.06 3.04
C ILE A 86 -11.94 -13.82 3.82
N ILE A 87 -11.76 -12.63 3.27
CA ILE A 87 -12.12 -11.37 3.91
C ILE A 87 -13.63 -11.31 4.16
N ILE A 88 -14.45 -11.65 3.16
CA ILE A 88 -15.91 -11.66 3.32
C ILE A 88 -16.34 -12.67 4.39
N GLN A 89 -15.74 -13.86 4.42
CA GLN A 89 -16.03 -14.86 5.45
C GLN A 89 -15.60 -14.38 6.85
N ALA A 90 -14.46 -13.70 6.98
CA ALA A 90 -14.02 -13.09 8.23
C ALA A 90 -15.05 -12.06 8.74
N PHE A 91 -15.52 -11.15 7.87
CA PHE A 91 -16.54 -10.16 8.23
C PHE A 91 -17.83 -10.83 8.69
N LYS A 92 -18.34 -11.84 7.96
CA LYS A 92 -19.52 -12.61 8.35
C LYS A 92 -19.34 -13.33 9.68
N SER A 93 -18.12 -13.73 10.03
CA SER A 93 -17.76 -14.32 11.31
C SER A 93 -17.46 -13.26 12.40
N LYS A 94 -17.82 -11.98 12.15
CA LYS A 94 -17.61 -10.86 13.09
C LYS A 94 -16.14 -10.66 13.48
N LYS A 95 -15.23 -10.88 12.53
CA LYS A 95 -13.80 -10.64 12.70
C LYS A 95 -13.40 -9.43 11.88
N SER A 96 -12.65 -8.50 12.49
CA SER A 96 -12.00 -7.42 11.78
C SER A 96 -10.91 -7.94 10.84
N VAL A 97 -10.54 -7.16 9.84
CA VAL A 97 -9.52 -7.57 8.87
C VAL A 97 -8.48 -6.46 8.68
N VAL A 98 -7.23 -6.87 8.58
CA VAL A 98 -6.12 -6.05 8.09
C VAL A 98 -5.55 -6.71 6.83
N THR A 99 -5.33 -5.94 5.76
CA THR A 99 -4.75 -6.46 4.52
C THR A 99 -3.70 -5.51 3.93
N ALA A 100 -2.76 -6.03 3.15
CA ALA A 100 -1.82 -5.27 2.33
C ALA A 100 -2.15 -5.35 0.83
N ASN A 101 -3.30 -5.93 0.46
CA ASN A 101 -3.65 -6.26 -0.92
C ASN A 101 -4.23 -5.06 -1.69
N LYS A 102 -3.34 -4.24 -2.25
CA LYS A 102 -3.72 -3.01 -2.99
C LYS A 102 -4.65 -3.27 -4.18
N ALA A 103 -4.42 -4.38 -4.94
CA ALA A 103 -5.23 -4.69 -6.10
C ALA A 103 -6.68 -5.01 -5.70
N LEU A 104 -6.84 -5.74 -4.60
CA LEU A 104 -8.15 -6.05 -4.03
C LEU A 104 -8.88 -4.78 -3.56
N ILE A 105 -8.17 -3.87 -2.85
CA ILE A 105 -8.75 -2.59 -2.39
C ILE A 105 -9.14 -1.71 -3.57
N ALA A 106 -8.29 -1.56 -4.59
CA ALA A 106 -8.57 -0.73 -5.76
C ALA A 106 -9.79 -1.22 -6.56
N LYS A 107 -10.00 -2.56 -6.64
CA LYS A 107 -11.09 -3.15 -7.43
C LYS A 107 -12.37 -3.41 -6.64
N HIS A 108 -12.25 -3.81 -5.38
CA HIS A 108 -13.35 -4.30 -4.56
C HIS A 108 -13.52 -3.54 -3.25
N GLY A 109 -12.75 -2.47 -3.02
CA GLY A 109 -12.75 -1.74 -1.75
C GLY A 109 -14.16 -1.31 -1.33
N VAL A 110 -14.91 -0.67 -2.23
CA VAL A 110 -16.30 -0.20 -1.93
C VAL A 110 -17.18 -1.33 -1.42
N GLU A 111 -17.19 -2.49 -2.10
CA GLU A 111 -17.97 -3.65 -1.70
C GLU A 111 -17.52 -4.20 -0.35
N LEU A 112 -16.21 -4.33 -0.14
CA LEU A 112 -15.65 -4.87 1.09
C LEU A 112 -15.91 -3.95 2.30
N PHE A 113 -15.80 -2.63 2.12
CA PHE A 113 -16.14 -1.68 3.17
C PHE A 113 -17.62 -1.71 3.53
N GLN A 114 -18.49 -1.82 2.54
CA GLN A 114 -19.92 -1.97 2.80
C GLN A 114 -20.22 -3.23 3.62
N ILE A 115 -19.63 -4.38 3.25
CA ILE A 115 -19.82 -5.64 4.00
C ILE A 115 -19.24 -5.54 5.42
N ALA A 116 -18.05 -4.91 5.59
CA ALA A 116 -17.47 -4.70 6.91
C ALA A 116 -18.39 -3.87 7.80
N LYS A 117 -18.94 -2.77 7.28
CA LYS A 117 -19.91 -1.90 7.95
C LYS A 117 -21.16 -2.67 8.37
N GLU A 118 -21.78 -3.42 7.46
CA GLU A 118 -22.98 -4.23 7.74
C GLU A 118 -22.73 -5.28 8.82
N ASN A 119 -21.49 -5.73 8.98
CA ASN A 119 -21.11 -6.68 10.01
C ASN A 119 -20.58 -6.05 11.29
N GLY A 120 -20.41 -4.72 11.35
CA GLY A 120 -19.91 -3.99 12.51
C GLY A 120 -18.47 -4.35 12.86
N VAL A 121 -17.62 -4.53 11.83
CA VAL A 121 -16.20 -4.90 11.98
C VAL A 121 -15.29 -3.90 11.28
N SER A 122 -14.06 -3.78 11.73
CA SER A 122 -13.06 -2.87 11.14
C SER A 122 -12.36 -3.52 9.96
N PHE A 123 -12.06 -2.70 8.94
CA PHE A 123 -11.26 -3.10 7.79
C PHE A 123 -10.17 -2.06 7.54
N LEU A 124 -8.88 -2.42 7.75
CA LEU A 124 -7.74 -1.53 7.61
C LEU A 124 -6.73 -2.05 6.60
N PHE A 125 -5.97 -1.14 5.97
CA PHE A 125 -5.11 -1.46 4.85
C PHE A 125 -3.96 -0.46 4.64
N GLU A 126 -3.40 0.11 5.71
CA GLU A 126 -2.26 1.05 5.63
C GLU A 126 -1.14 0.51 4.73
N ALA A 127 -0.83 -0.78 4.87
CA ALA A 127 0.22 -1.44 4.10
C ALA A 127 -0.07 -1.60 2.59
N ALA A 128 -1.29 -1.36 2.15
CA ALA A 128 -1.65 -1.44 0.72
C ALA A 128 -1.04 -0.29 -0.10
N VAL A 129 -0.74 0.85 0.53
CA VAL A 129 -0.16 2.01 -0.14
C VAL A 129 1.06 2.51 0.61
N GLY A 130 2.18 2.72 -0.10
CA GLY A 130 3.37 3.32 0.46
C GLY A 130 4.23 2.42 1.35
N GLY A 131 3.88 1.14 1.51
CA GLY A 131 4.66 0.19 2.30
C GLY A 131 4.88 0.67 3.74
N GLY A 132 6.10 1.15 4.05
CA GLY A 132 6.43 1.70 5.36
C GLY A 132 6.12 3.19 5.53
N ILE A 133 5.61 3.86 4.50
CA ILE A 133 5.22 5.27 4.55
C ILE A 133 3.79 5.37 5.09
N PRO A 134 3.56 5.96 6.27
CA PRO A 134 2.20 6.17 6.77
C PRO A 134 1.52 7.25 5.92
N ILE A 135 0.48 6.88 5.17
CA ILE A 135 -0.26 7.80 4.29
C ILE A 135 -1.78 7.62 4.38
N VAL A 136 -2.27 6.39 4.50
CA VAL A 136 -3.71 6.11 4.59
C VAL A 136 -4.26 6.70 5.90
N THR A 137 -3.67 6.36 7.03
CA THR A 137 -4.06 6.91 8.34
C THR A 137 -3.92 8.44 8.41
N PRO A 138 -2.82 9.07 7.99
CA PRO A 138 -2.73 10.52 7.91
C PRO A 138 -3.84 11.18 7.07
N LEU A 139 -4.17 10.66 5.90
CA LEU A 139 -5.26 11.17 5.10
C LEU A 139 -6.60 11.10 5.83
N MET A 140 -6.86 10.01 6.53
CA MET A 140 -8.14 9.75 7.20
C MET A 140 -8.29 10.44 8.56
N GLU A 141 -7.19 10.65 9.28
CA GLU A 141 -7.24 11.14 10.66
C GLU A 141 -6.52 12.49 10.84
N SER A 142 -5.25 12.57 10.42
CA SER A 142 -4.44 13.77 10.69
C SER A 142 -4.81 14.94 9.80
N LEU A 143 -5.22 14.68 8.57
CA LEU A 143 -5.61 15.67 7.57
C LEU A 143 -7.13 15.86 7.48
N VAL A 144 -7.92 15.26 8.36
CA VAL A 144 -9.40 15.29 8.34
C VAL A 144 -9.99 16.69 8.31
N ALA A 145 -9.31 17.69 8.86
CA ALA A 145 -9.75 19.09 8.82
C ALA A 145 -9.49 19.79 7.47
N ASN A 146 -8.86 19.09 6.51
CA ASN A 146 -8.49 19.65 5.22
C ASN A 146 -9.34 19.10 4.09
N THR A 147 -9.64 19.93 3.10
CA THR A 147 -9.93 19.45 1.76
C THR A 147 -8.59 19.18 1.08
N VAL A 148 -8.29 17.92 0.83
CA VAL A 148 -7.10 17.54 0.03
C VAL A 148 -7.43 17.76 -1.42
N THR A 149 -6.74 18.72 -2.06
CA THR A 149 -7.01 19.12 -3.45
C THR A 149 -6.10 18.46 -4.46
N GLU A 150 -4.92 18.01 -4.02
CA GLU A 150 -3.95 17.35 -4.90
C GLU A 150 -3.16 16.30 -4.12
N ILE A 151 -2.91 15.17 -4.76
CA ILE A 151 -1.96 14.14 -4.32
C ILE A 151 -1.07 13.83 -5.50
N LYS A 152 0.23 13.84 -5.31
CA LYS A 152 1.19 13.38 -6.33
C LYS A 152 2.38 12.71 -5.67
N GLY A 153 3.03 11.80 -6.39
CA GLY A 153 4.20 11.16 -5.81
C GLY A 153 4.86 10.14 -6.69
N ILE A 154 6.03 9.72 -6.23
CA ILE A 154 6.79 8.58 -6.71
C ILE A 154 6.33 7.40 -5.86
N MET A 155 5.49 6.53 -6.44
CA MET A 155 4.79 5.47 -5.69
C MET A 155 5.25 4.06 -6.06
N ASN A 156 6.26 3.94 -6.94
CA ASN A 156 6.86 2.66 -7.30
C ASN A 156 8.38 2.75 -7.22
N GLY A 157 8.99 1.93 -6.36
CA GLY A 157 10.43 1.93 -6.11
C GLY A 157 11.25 1.35 -7.26
N THR A 158 10.73 0.34 -7.96
CA THR A 158 11.41 -0.31 -9.10
C THR A 158 11.60 0.66 -10.25
N SER A 159 10.51 1.32 -10.68
CA SER A 159 10.55 2.34 -11.75
C SER A 159 11.44 3.51 -11.37
N ASN A 160 11.38 3.97 -10.10
CA ASN A 160 12.23 5.05 -9.64
C ASN A 160 13.71 4.67 -9.64
N TYR A 161 14.04 3.44 -9.20
CA TYR A 161 15.40 2.91 -9.25
C TYR A 161 15.93 2.86 -10.68
N ILE A 162 15.14 2.34 -11.63
CA ILE A 162 15.51 2.27 -13.05
C ILE A 162 15.83 3.67 -13.59
N LEU A 163 14.92 4.64 -13.43
CA LEU A 163 15.12 6.01 -13.88
C LEU A 163 16.33 6.69 -13.20
N THR A 164 16.56 6.38 -11.91
CA THR A 164 17.75 6.86 -11.19
C THR A 164 19.04 6.33 -11.85
N LYS A 165 19.11 5.03 -12.15
CA LYS A 165 20.30 4.43 -12.78
C LYS A 165 20.51 4.90 -14.22
N MET A 166 19.45 5.06 -15.00
CA MET A 166 19.54 5.68 -16.33
C MET A 166 20.15 7.06 -16.26
N LYS A 167 19.77 7.88 -15.26
CA LYS A 167 20.28 9.23 -15.07
C LYS A 167 21.73 9.26 -14.57
N GLU A 168 22.05 8.51 -13.52
CA GLU A 168 23.34 8.57 -12.84
C GLU A 168 24.46 7.89 -13.63
N GLU A 169 24.15 6.75 -14.26
CA GLU A 169 25.12 5.88 -14.92
C GLU A 169 25.01 5.92 -16.46
N ASN A 170 24.10 6.75 -16.99
CA ASN A 170 23.82 6.91 -18.43
C ASN A 170 23.50 5.56 -19.11
N LEU A 171 22.70 4.72 -18.43
CA LEU A 171 22.31 3.41 -18.92
C LEU A 171 21.05 3.48 -19.78
N SER A 172 20.88 2.49 -20.68
CA SER A 172 19.60 2.23 -21.34
C SER A 172 18.58 1.69 -20.32
N PHE A 173 17.30 1.69 -20.69
CA PHE A 173 16.24 1.12 -19.87
C PHE A 173 16.50 -0.37 -19.58
N GLU A 174 16.90 -1.15 -20.57
CA GLU A 174 17.18 -2.58 -20.47
C GLU A 174 18.34 -2.89 -19.52
N GLU A 175 19.41 -2.11 -19.59
CA GLU A 175 20.57 -2.25 -18.70
C GLU A 175 20.18 -1.93 -17.26
N ALA A 176 19.48 -0.83 -17.03
CA ALA A 176 19.01 -0.44 -15.70
C ALA A 176 17.99 -1.46 -15.11
N LEU A 177 17.09 -1.99 -15.94
CA LEU A 177 16.15 -3.06 -15.53
C LEU A 177 16.90 -4.35 -15.17
N SER A 178 17.91 -4.74 -15.95
CA SER A 178 18.73 -5.91 -15.65
C SER A 178 19.42 -5.80 -14.28
N ILE A 179 19.95 -4.61 -13.95
CA ILE A 179 20.56 -4.34 -12.64
C ILE A 179 19.50 -4.39 -11.53
N ALA A 180 18.32 -3.82 -11.76
CA ALA A 180 17.22 -3.89 -10.81
C ALA A 180 16.81 -5.33 -10.51
N SER A 181 16.71 -6.18 -11.53
CA SER A 181 16.39 -7.61 -11.39
C SER A 181 17.46 -8.37 -10.64
N ALA A 182 18.74 -8.13 -10.96
CA ALA A 182 19.87 -8.76 -10.27
C ALA A 182 19.93 -8.42 -8.76
N LYS A 183 19.43 -7.24 -8.38
CA LYS A 183 19.30 -6.79 -6.99
C LYS A 183 18.01 -7.24 -6.30
N GLY A 184 17.10 -7.89 -7.02
CA GLY A 184 15.80 -8.33 -6.50
C GLY A 184 14.78 -7.20 -6.36
N TYR A 185 14.98 -6.05 -7.01
CA TYR A 185 14.03 -4.94 -7.03
C TYR A 185 12.97 -5.10 -8.11
N ALA A 186 13.25 -5.85 -9.18
CA ALA A 186 12.29 -6.21 -10.22
C ALA A 186 12.11 -7.73 -10.24
N GLU A 187 10.86 -8.17 -10.34
CA GLU A 187 10.49 -9.57 -10.55
C GLU A 187 10.77 -9.99 -12.01
N ALA A 188 10.64 -11.31 -12.30
CA ALA A 188 10.81 -11.84 -13.65
C ALA A 188 9.85 -11.21 -14.66
N ASP A 189 8.64 -10.87 -14.24
CA ASP A 189 7.70 -10.04 -15.00
C ASP A 189 7.53 -8.68 -14.30
N PRO A 190 8.26 -7.65 -14.72
CA PRO A 190 8.23 -6.33 -14.11
C PRO A 190 7.07 -5.44 -14.63
N THR A 191 6.15 -5.98 -15.43
CA THR A 191 5.09 -5.22 -16.13
C THR A 191 4.30 -4.32 -15.19
N TYR A 192 3.89 -4.81 -14.03
CA TYR A 192 3.14 -4.01 -13.05
C TYR A 192 3.90 -2.77 -12.58
N ASP A 193 5.23 -2.87 -12.46
CA ASP A 193 6.09 -1.77 -12.02
C ASP A 193 6.38 -0.79 -13.15
N VAL A 194 6.94 -1.31 -14.26
CA VAL A 194 7.47 -0.45 -15.32
C VAL A 194 6.39 0.17 -16.21
N ASP A 195 5.20 -0.45 -16.29
CA ASP A 195 4.06 0.10 -17.03
C ASP A 195 3.17 1.01 -16.15
N GLY A 196 3.55 1.23 -14.87
CA GLY A 196 2.89 2.18 -13.98
C GLY A 196 1.60 1.67 -13.30
N ILE A 197 1.25 0.39 -13.48
CA ILE A 197 -0.01 -0.20 -12.96
C ILE A 197 0.00 -0.20 -11.43
N ASP A 198 1.11 -0.54 -10.81
CA ASP A 198 1.27 -0.51 -9.35
C ASP A 198 1.05 0.89 -8.78
N ALA A 199 1.66 1.90 -9.38
CA ALA A 199 1.47 3.30 -9.00
C ALA A 199 0.02 3.76 -9.24
N GLY A 200 -0.61 3.25 -10.32
CA GLY A 200 -2.02 3.48 -10.64
C GLY A 200 -2.97 2.96 -9.56
N HIS A 201 -2.77 1.74 -9.07
CA HIS A 201 -3.58 1.22 -7.95
C HIS A 201 -3.43 2.09 -6.70
N LYS A 202 -2.22 2.52 -6.38
CA LYS A 202 -1.95 3.32 -5.18
C LYS A 202 -2.60 4.70 -5.25
N ILE A 203 -2.45 5.43 -6.36
CA ILE A 203 -3.09 6.75 -6.51
C ILE A 203 -4.60 6.65 -6.58
N ASN A 204 -5.16 5.58 -7.17
CA ASN A 204 -6.59 5.31 -7.18
C ASN A 204 -7.14 5.21 -5.74
N ILE A 205 -6.47 4.44 -4.88
CA ILE A 205 -6.84 4.27 -3.48
C ILE A 205 -6.75 5.62 -2.75
N LEU A 206 -5.63 6.33 -2.85
CA LEU A 206 -5.43 7.60 -2.15
C LEU A 206 -6.42 8.68 -2.59
N ALA A 207 -6.67 8.81 -3.90
CA ALA A 207 -7.64 9.76 -4.43
C ALA A 207 -9.07 9.42 -4.01
N SER A 208 -9.43 8.13 -4.01
CA SER A 208 -10.75 7.68 -3.54
C SER A 208 -10.97 8.02 -2.06
N LEU A 209 -9.94 7.83 -1.22
CA LEU A 209 -9.98 8.22 0.19
C LEU A 209 -10.09 9.73 0.37
N ALA A 210 -9.22 10.50 -0.29
CA ALA A 210 -9.13 11.94 -0.13
C ALA A 210 -10.39 12.67 -0.62
N TYR A 211 -11.04 12.15 -1.68
CA TYR A 211 -12.20 12.77 -2.31
C TYR A 211 -13.53 12.15 -1.85
N GLY A 212 -13.45 11.10 -1.03
CA GLY A 212 -14.61 10.46 -0.41
C GLY A 212 -15.54 9.78 -1.42
N GLY A 213 -15.01 9.22 -2.52
CA GLY A 213 -15.80 8.57 -3.55
C GLY A 213 -15.02 7.51 -4.33
N SER A 214 -15.73 6.63 -5.04
CA SER A 214 -15.11 5.60 -5.85
C SER A 214 -14.61 6.14 -7.19
N ILE A 215 -13.43 5.69 -7.61
CA ILE A 215 -12.80 6.02 -8.87
C ILE A 215 -12.64 4.73 -9.68
N LYS A 216 -13.10 4.73 -10.93
CA LYS A 216 -12.97 3.56 -11.80
C LYS A 216 -11.56 3.48 -12.36
N PHE A 217 -10.80 2.51 -11.91
CA PHE A 217 -9.40 2.30 -12.32
C PHE A 217 -9.22 2.24 -13.85
N LYS A 218 -10.15 1.60 -14.56
CA LYS A 218 -10.09 1.46 -16.02
C LYS A 218 -10.14 2.76 -16.82
N ASP A 219 -10.62 3.85 -16.19
CA ASP A 219 -10.77 5.15 -16.84
C ASP A 219 -9.52 6.03 -16.63
N MET A 220 -8.53 5.57 -15.85
CA MET A 220 -7.30 6.29 -15.57
C MET A 220 -6.34 6.24 -16.76
N GLN A 221 -5.62 7.34 -16.98
CA GLN A 221 -4.50 7.39 -17.93
C GLN A 221 -3.23 6.88 -17.24
N ILE A 222 -2.67 5.78 -17.77
CA ILE A 222 -1.46 5.17 -17.22
C ILE A 222 -0.47 4.97 -18.35
N SER A 223 0.71 5.59 -18.20
CA SER A 223 1.87 5.42 -19.06
C SER A 223 3.08 5.04 -18.23
N GLY A 224 3.78 3.98 -18.61
CA GLY A 224 4.97 3.49 -17.92
C GLY A 224 6.25 4.17 -18.41
N ILE A 225 7.39 3.55 -18.05
CA ILE A 225 8.73 4.10 -18.33
C ILE A 225 9.47 3.37 -19.45
N ARG A 226 8.87 2.37 -20.11
CA ARG A 226 9.56 1.53 -21.12
C ARG A 226 10.09 2.33 -22.31
N GLU A 227 9.38 3.37 -22.72
CA GLU A 227 9.73 4.20 -23.88
C GLU A 227 10.75 5.29 -23.53
N ILE A 228 11.11 5.47 -22.26
CA ILE A 228 12.11 6.46 -21.85
C ILE A 228 13.49 5.96 -22.26
N ASN A 229 14.21 6.79 -22.99
CA ASN A 229 15.52 6.47 -23.51
C ASN A 229 16.61 7.45 -23.00
N THR A 230 17.86 7.18 -23.34
CA THR A 230 19.00 7.99 -22.89
C THR A 230 18.98 9.43 -23.43
N LEU A 231 18.36 9.67 -24.59
CA LEU A 231 18.21 11.02 -25.15
C LEU A 231 17.21 11.85 -24.34
N ASP A 232 16.14 11.23 -23.86
CA ASP A 232 15.16 11.88 -22.98
C ASP A 232 15.81 12.29 -21.66
N ILE A 233 16.58 11.38 -21.06
CA ILE A 233 17.35 11.64 -19.82
C ILE A 233 18.35 12.77 -20.03
N PHE A 234 19.11 12.73 -21.13
CA PHE A 234 20.06 13.79 -21.48
C PHE A 234 19.35 15.13 -21.63
N SER A 235 18.24 15.17 -22.37
CA SER A 235 17.47 16.40 -22.63
C SER A 235 16.92 17.00 -21.33
N ALA A 236 16.39 16.17 -20.42
CA ALA A 236 15.94 16.62 -19.11
C ALA A 236 17.09 17.22 -18.28
N ASN A 237 18.27 16.59 -18.30
CA ASN A 237 19.46 17.11 -17.62
C ASN A 237 19.90 18.47 -18.15
N GLN A 238 19.84 18.71 -19.47
CA GLN A 238 20.15 20.03 -20.08
C GLN A 238 19.19 21.12 -19.58
N LEU A 239 17.97 20.75 -19.20
CA LEU A 239 16.95 21.66 -18.63
C LEU A 239 17.05 21.80 -17.10
N ASN A 240 18.14 21.36 -16.48
CA ASN A 240 18.28 21.26 -15.02
C ASN A 240 17.07 20.53 -14.38
N SER A 241 16.68 19.42 -14.99
CA SER A 241 15.49 18.64 -14.63
C SER A 241 15.81 17.15 -14.60
N THR A 242 14.89 16.35 -14.11
CA THR A 242 14.96 14.88 -14.10
C THR A 242 13.62 14.29 -14.53
N ILE A 243 13.63 13.06 -15.03
CA ILE A 243 12.40 12.31 -15.33
C ILE A 243 12.05 11.42 -14.13
N LYS A 244 10.81 11.49 -13.68
CA LYS A 244 10.24 10.62 -12.64
C LYS A 244 8.90 10.06 -13.10
N LEU A 245 8.58 8.81 -12.72
CA LEU A 245 7.23 8.28 -12.89
C LEU A 245 6.36 8.88 -11.78
N ILE A 246 5.47 9.77 -12.14
CA ILE A 246 4.58 10.47 -11.20
C ILE A 246 3.17 9.91 -11.29
N ALA A 247 2.67 9.43 -10.18
CA ALA A 247 1.25 9.20 -9.97
C ALA A 247 0.64 10.48 -9.38
N SER A 248 -0.39 11.02 -10.00
CA SER A 248 -1.00 12.28 -9.59
C SER A 248 -2.52 12.22 -9.59
N SER A 249 -3.13 12.95 -8.68
CA SER A 249 -4.56 13.23 -8.70
C SER A 249 -4.80 14.67 -8.29
N LYS A 250 -5.74 15.35 -8.97
CA LYS A 250 -6.13 16.72 -8.68
C LYS A 250 -7.65 16.83 -8.71
N LEU A 251 -8.23 17.27 -7.60
CA LEU A 251 -9.66 17.52 -7.49
C LEU A 251 -10.02 18.77 -8.32
N ILE A 252 -10.95 18.65 -9.24
CA ILE A 252 -11.39 19.73 -10.12
C ILE A 252 -12.74 20.27 -9.65
N SER A 253 -13.64 19.39 -9.27
CA SER A 253 -14.93 19.73 -8.66
C SER A 253 -15.26 18.72 -7.56
N GLU A 254 -16.42 18.87 -6.93
CA GLU A 254 -16.85 17.94 -5.87
C GLU A 254 -16.91 16.48 -6.34
N ASP A 255 -17.20 16.24 -7.61
CA ASP A 255 -17.41 14.91 -8.20
C ASP A 255 -16.50 14.60 -9.39
N SER A 256 -15.47 15.40 -9.64
CA SER A 256 -14.52 15.17 -10.73
C SER A 256 -13.07 15.46 -10.37
N ALA A 257 -12.16 14.66 -10.92
CA ALA A 257 -10.72 14.79 -10.71
C ALA A 257 -9.93 14.44 -11.98
N GLN A 258 -8.75 15.02 -12.12
CA GLN A 258 -7.75 14.54 -13.04
C GLN A 258 -6.87 13.52 -12.32
N ILE A 259 -6.64 12.35 -12.93
CA ILE A 259 -5.83 11.29 -12.34
C ILE A 259 -5.00 10.65 -13.43
N SER A 260 -3.69 10.63 -13.24
CA SER A 260 -2.75 10.02 -14.18
C SER A 260 -1.57 9.34 -13.49
N VAL A 261 -0.93 8.45 -14.22
CA VAL A 261 0.42 7.94 -13.94
C VAL A 261 1.22 8.07 -15.22
N GLU A 262 2.28 8.85 -15.17
CA GLU A 262 3.09 9.12 -16.36
C GLU A 262 4.52 9.56 -16.02
N PRO A 263 5.49 9.35 -16.93
CA PRO A 263 6.81 9.97 -16.82
C PRO A 263 6.69 11.49 -16.97
N VAL A 264 7.24 12.23 -16.01
CA VAL A 264 7.18 13.70 -15.97
C VAL A 264 8.58 14.26 -15.83
N ILE A 265 8.89 15.30 -16.60
CA ILE A 265 10.10 16.12 -16.44
C ILE A 265 9.87 17.07 -15.26
N ILE A 266 10.68 16.93 -14.20
CA ILE A 266 10.56 17.71 -12.97
C ILE A 266 11.83 18.52 -12.78
N SER A 267 11.70 19.82 -12.48
CA SER A 267 12.83 20.66 -12.13
C SER A 267 13.62 20.10 -10.94
N ASN A 268 14.93 20.10 -10.99
CA ASN A 268 15.80 19.69 -9.88
C ASN A 268 15.62 20.55 -8.61
N ASN A 269 14.89 21.66 -8.68
CA ASN A 269 14.50 22.47 -7.53
C ASN A 269 13.31 21.89 -6.76
N GLU A 270 12.51 21.00 -7.37
CA GLU A 270 11.39 20.34 -6.71
C GLU A 270 11.89 19.22 -5.78
N ILE A 271 11.16 19.01 -4.68
CA ILE A 271 11.53 17.99 -3.68
C ILE A 271 11.45 16.58 -4.28
N LEU A 272 10.42 16.29 -5.06
CA LEU A 272 10.23 14.98 -5.70
C LEU A 272 11.37 14.62 -6.68
N ALA A 273 12.04 15.61 -7.27
CA ALA A 273 13.19 15.38 -8.14
C ALA A 273 14.40 14.75 -7.42
N LYS A 274 14.45 14.89 -6.08
CA LYS A 274 15.53 14.40 -5.21
C LYS A 274 15.23 13.05 -4.56
N VAL A 275 14.12 12.45 -4.92
CA VAL A 275 13.73 11.11 -4.44
C VAL A 275 14.31 10.08 -5.40
N ASP A 276 15.42 9.47 -5.04
CA ASP A 276 16.18 8.55 -5.89
C ASP A 276 16.12 7.11 -5.37
N ASP A 277 16.71 6.20 -6.11
CA ASP A 277 16.78 4.75 -5.82
C ASP A 277 15.39 4.14 -5.63
N VAL A 278 15.26 3.25 -4.63
CA VAL A 278 14.02 2.51 -4.31
C VAL A 278 13.06 3.29 -3.40
N TYR A 279 13.38 4.54 -3.10
CA TYR A 279 12.58 5.35 -2.21
C TYR A 279 11.33 5.89 -2.91
N ASN A 280 10.28 6.04 -2.12
CA ASN A 280 9.01 6.62 -2.53
C ASN A 280 8.76 7.93 -1.77
N ALA A 281 7.96 8.79 -2.39
CA ALA A 281 7.47 9.99 -1.72
C ALA A 281 6.06 10.32 -2.21
N ILE A 282 5.20 10.72 -1.28
CA ILE A 282 3.82 11.11 -1.55
C ILE A 282 3.62 12.51 -1.01
N GLU A 283 3.25 13.43 -1.88
CA GLU A 283 2.96 14.82 -1.55
C GLU A 283 1.44 15.00 -1.56
N THR A 284 0.91 15.69 -0.57
CA THR A 284 -0.50 16.10 -0.51
C THR A 284 -0.60 17.61 -0.37
N ILE A 285 -1.63 18.21 -0.96
CA ILE A 285 -1.96 19.64 -0.80
C ILE A 285 -3.30 19.74 -0.10
N GLY A 286 -3.28 20.19 1.14
CA GLY A 286 -4.46 20.44 1.96
C GLY A 286 -4.81 21.91 2.04
N SER A 287 -6.10 22.21 2.21
CA SER A 287 -6.61 23.58 2.26
C SER A 287 -6.04 24.44 3.41
N TYR A 288 -5.65 23.83 4.52
CA TYR A 288 -5.09 24.52 5.69
C TYR A 288 -3.63 24.15 5.94
N THR A 289 -3.23 22.88 5.73
CA THR A 289 -1.84 22.45 5.93
C THR A 289 -0.92 22.89 4.80
N GLY A 290 -1.48 23.22 3.63
CA GLY A 290 -0.67 23.42 2.43
C GLY A 290 0.00 22.11 1.99
N ARG A 291 1.24 22.20 1.52
CA ARG A 291 2.02 21.06 1.02
C ARG A 291 2.57 20.23 2.17
N THR A 292 2.30 18.93 2.17
CA THR A 292 2.85 17.94 3.12
C THR A 292 3.52 16.82 2.32
N LEU A 293 4.69 16.36 2.75
CA LEU A 293 5.43 15.29 2.07
C LEU A 293 5.67 14.12 3.04
N PHE A 294 5.36 12.93 2.56
CA PHE A 294 5.65 11.66 3.22
C PHE A 294 6.71 10.91 2.40
N TYR A 295 7.83 10.54 3.02
CA TYR A 295 8.98 9.96 2.35
C TYR A 295 9.48 8.73 3.09
N GLY A 296 9.88 7.69 2.37
CA GLY A 296 10.44 6.49 2.97
C GLY A 296 10.55 5.31 2.00
N LYS A 297 10.68 4.11 2.54
CA LYS A 297 10.67 2.87 1.76
C LYS A 297 9.23 2.49 1.41
N GLY A 298 8.92 2.46 0.11
CA GLY A 298 7.58 2.16 -0.41
C GLY A 298 7.25 0.67 -0.46
N ALA A 299 8.21 -0.22 -0.19
CA ALA A 299 8.06 -1.67 -0.19
C ALA A 299 9.15 -2.33 0.67
N GLY A 300 9.04 -3.65 0.84
CA GLY A 300 9.98 -4.49 1.58
C GLY A 300 9.35 -5.16 2.80
N MET A 301 9.95 -6.26 3.27
CA MET A 301 9.44 -7.06 4.38
C MET A 301 9.15 -6.20 5.62
N ASP A 302 10.17 -5.59 6.20
CA ASP A 302 10.08 -4.89 7.47
C ASP A 302 9.24 -3.60 7.39
N PRO A 303 9.39 -2.73 6.35
CA PRO A 303 8.54 -1.54 6.20
C PRO A 303 7.05 -1.89 6.08
N THR A 304 6.70 -2.84 5.23
CA THR A 304 5.30 -3.25 5.03
C THR A 304 4.73 -3.94 6.26
N ALA A 305 5.52 -4.80 6.93
CA ALA A 305 5.12 -5.43 8.19
C ALA A 305 4.85 -4.39 9.29
N SER A 306 5.65 -3.33 9.36
CA SER A 306 5.43 -2.23 10.32
C SER A 306 4.06 -1.57 10.13
N ALA A 307 3.65 -1.31 8.89
CA ALA A 307 2.34 -0.72 8.59
C ALA A 307 1.18 -1.68 8.94
N VAL A 308 1.32 -2.98 8.63
CA VAL A 308 0.34 -4.00 9.03
C VAL A 308 0.20 -4.06 10.55
N VAL A 309 1.33 -4.05 11.29
CA VAL A 309 1.31 -4.09 12.75
C VAL A 309 0.68 -2.82 13.33
N ALA A 310 0.90 -1.66 12.73
CA ALA A 310 0.23 -0.43 13.14
C ALA A 310 -1.29 -0.54 13.05
N ASP A 311 -1.82 -1.12 11.96
CA ASP A 311 -3.26 -1.39 11.79
C ASP A 311 -3.78 -2.41 12.82
N ILE A 312 -3.02 -3.47 13.09
CA ILE A 312 -3.36 -4.46 14.13
C ILE A 312 -3.47 -3.79 15.49
N VAL A 313 -2.49 -2.97 15.87
CA VAL A 313 -2.47 -2.22 17.13
C VAL A 313 -3.67 -1.25 17.20
N LYS A 314 -3.95 -0.55 16.11
CA LYS A 314 -5.06 0.39 16.02
C LYS A 314 -6.41 -0.30 16.28
N ILE A 315 -6.64 -1.48 15.71
CA ILE A 315 -7.85 -2.28 15.99
C ILE A 315 -7.85 -2.80 17.43
N ALA A 316 -6.69 -3.22 17.96
CA ALA A 316 -6.59 -3.76 19.31
C ALA A 316 -6.86 -2.72 20.41
N THR A 317 -6.56 -1.46 20.14
CA THR A 317 -6.71 -0.35 21.11
C THR A 317 -8.03 0.41 20.98
N ARG A 318 -8.68 0.32 19.82
CA ARG A 318 -9.98 0.96 19.57
C ARG A 318 -11.04 -0.13 19.47
N ASN A 319 -12.10 -0.03 20.26
CA ASN A 319 -13.15 -1.05 20.29
C ASN A 319 -13.86 -1.24 18.94
N HIS A 320 -13.92 -0.18 18.13
CA HIS A 320 -14.47 -0.18 16.78
C HIS A 320 -13.89 0.98 15.97
N ILE A 321 -13.55 0.72 14.70
CA ILE A 321 -13.17 1.73 13.73
C ILE A 321 -14.22 1.66 12.63
N GLU A 322 -15.07 2.68 12.57
CA GLU A 322 -16.12 2.73 11.57
C GLU A 322 -15.50 2.79 10.16
N SER A 323 -16.00 1.92 9.29
CA SER A 323 -15.58 1.86 7.89
C SER A 323 -16.16 3.00 7.04
N ASP A 324 -17.03 3.85 7.60
CA ASP A 324 -17.67 4.97 6.91
C ASP A 324 -16.71 6.05 6.41
N TYR A 325 -15.51 6.09 6.97
CA TYR A 325 -14.50 7.06 6.57
C TYR A 325 -13.86 6.77 5.21
N PHE A 326 -13.99 5.54 4.67
CA PHE A 326 -13.11 5.13 3.59
C PHE A 326 -13.70 5.28 2.19
N PHE A 327 -14.97 4.96 2.00
CA PHE A 327 -15.61 5.09 0.69
C PHE A 327 -17.12 5.35 0.85
N ASN A 328 -17.57 6.49 0.34
CA ASN A 328 -19.00 6.65 0.11
C ASN A 328 -19.38 5.84 -1.13
N SER A 329 -20.04 4.70 -0.93
CA SER A 329 -20.42 3.78 -2.00
C SER A 329 -21.33 4.39 -3.06
N THR A 330 -21.99 5.51 -2.74
CA THR A 330 -22.91 6.21 -3.66
C THR A 330 -22.25 7.34 -4.43
N LYS A 331 -21.07 7.83 -3.99
CA LYS A 331 -20.36 8.90 -4.67
C LYS A 331 -19.37 8.32 -5.68
N ILE A 332 -19.45 8.77 -6.93
CA ILE A 332 -18.51 8.45 -8.00
C ILE A 332 -17.71 9.70 -8.31
N ILE A 333 -16.40 9.59 -8.37
CA ILE A 333 -15.51 10.64 -8.86
C ILE A 333 -15.22 10.36 -10.33
N ASN A 334 -15.61 11.25 -11.20
CA ASN A 334 -15.41 11.15 -12.64
C ASN A 334 -14.00 11.62 -12.99
N ILE A 335 -13.31 10.87 -13.83
CA ILE A 335 -12.01 11.27 -14.39
C ILE A 335 -12.27 12.15 -15.62
N ILE A 336 -11.60 13.29 -15.69
CA ILE A 336 -11.72 14.27 -16.79
C ILE A 336 -10.34 14.65 -17.34
#